data_e88f89f9e03680d3190053ed9eff549f
#
_entry.id   e88f89f9e03680d3190053ed9eff549f
#
_cell.length_a   1.000
_cell.length_b   1.000
_cell.length_c   1.000
_cell.angle_alpha   90.00
_cell.angle_beta   90.00
_cell.angle_gamma   90.00
#
_symmetry.space_group_name_H-M   'P 1'
#
loop_
_entity.id
_entity.type
_entity.pdbx_description
1 polymer ?
#
loop_
_entity_poly.entity_id
_entity_poly.type
_entity_poly.pdbx_seq_one_letter_code
_entity_poly.pdbx_strand_id
1 'polypeptide(L)'
;MHSIPVTFALLSWNVAGRVARAAEQADLVVGAGADVVCLQELRPATAATWVDRLGLAGYEVSVAELPAVRESSRPLGVLTAARSALQAAPVADVPWPERVLAVRLEDGLEVVNVHSPISAKAGLVKVLTHEAVFRHLATGSGPRIVLGDLNTPRREHADGSVWTFARDRYGRLREDRGERWDAAETALIRGLEARGFRDAFRELNGFDAKEPSWEWPRWGGGYRLDHLIASAEVEVTACSYRHDWRREDRLSDHSALVAELSVRC
;
A
#
# COMPACT_ATOMS: atom_id res chain seq x y z
N MET A 1 -25.49 5.29 23.76
CA MET A 1 -24.90 6.46 23.09
C MET A 1 -24.37 5.95 21.76
N HIS A 2 -24.91 6.43 20.62
CA HIS A 2 -24.34 6.11 19.32
C HIS A 2 -23.15 7.05 19.18
N SER A 3 -21.93 6.53 19.21
CA SER A 3 -20.77 7.35 18.87
C SER A 3 -20.86 7.71 17.38
N ILE A 4 -20.58 8.96 17.07
CA ILE A 4 -20.52 9.43 15.67
C ILE A 4 -19.30 8.75 15.04
N PRO A 5 -19.44 8.07 13.89
CA PRO A 5 -18.31 7.46 13.23
C PRO A 5 -17.29 8.54 12.84
N VAL A 6 -16.03 8.28 13.10
CA VAL A 6 -14.93 9.16 12.66
C VAL A 6 -14.64 8.84 11.19
N THR A 7 -14.74 9.86 10.33
CA THR A 7 -14.49 9.72 8.88
C THR A 7 -13.10 10.27 8.53
N PHE A 8 -12.40 9.60 7.64
CA PHE A 8 -11.07 9.96 7.14
C PHE A 8 -11.03 9.99 5.62
N ALA A 9 -10.35 10.99 5.09
CA ALA A 9 -9.83 10.96 3.73
C ALA A 9 -8.42 10.35 3.73
N LEU A 10 -8.19 9.33 2.91
CA LEU A 10 -6.94 8.58 2.85
C LEU A 10 -6.32 8.69 1.47
N LEU A 11 -4.99 8.85 1.43
CA LEU A 11 -4.19 8.82 0.23
C LEU A 11 -3.03 7.83 0.38
N SER A 12 -2.87 6.93 -0.60
CA SER A 12 -1.71 6.05 -0.71
C SER A 12 -1.04 6.21 -2.07
N TRP A 13 0.28 6.41 -2.10
CA TRP A 13 0.99 6.65 -3.35
C TRP A 13 2.43 6.14 -3.34
N ASN A 14 2.77 5.30 -4.29
CA ASN A 14 4.15 4.99 -4.62
C ASN A 14 4.74 6.17 -5.41
N VAL A 15 5.70 6.90 -4.82
CA VAL A 15 6.30 8.12 -5.40
C VAL A 15 7.47 7.84 -6.34
N ALA A 16 7.71 6.57 -6.70
CA ALA A 16 8.73 6.10 -7.64
C ALA A 16 10.17 6.53 -7.30
N GLY A 17 10.45 6.89 -6.06
CA GLY A 17 11.76 7.38 -5.62
C GLY A 17 12.28 8.59 -6.41
N ARG A 18 11.40 9.50 -6.85
CA ARG A 18 11.72 10.68 -7.66
C ARG A 18 12.41 11.75 -6.83
N VAL A 19 13.74 11.81 -6.86
CA VAL A 19 14.51 12.80 -6.06
C VAL A 19 14.24 14.23 -6.52
N ALA A 20 14.35 14.50 -7.81
CA ALA A 20 14.19 15.86 -8.37
C ALA A 20 12.75 16.41 -8.30
N ARG A 21 11.76 15.55 -8.10
CA ARG A 21 10.33 15.92 -8.10
C ARG A 21 9.70 15.81 -6.69
N ALA A 22 10.48 15.48 -5.65
CA ALA A 22 9.96 15.22 -4.32
C ALA A 22 9.19 16.40 -3.71
N ALA A 23 9.68 17.63 -3.90
CA ALA A 23 8.98 18.82 -3.39
C ALA A 23 7.63 19.04 -4.08
N GLU A 24 7.59 18.89 -5.40
CA GLU A 24 6.35 19.02 -6.19
C GLU A 24 5.34 17.91 -5.86
N GLN A 25 5.82 16.67 -5.70
CA GLN A 25 4.99 15.56 -5.24
C GLN A 25 4.41 15.84 -3.85
N ALA A 26 5.22 16.40 -2.93
CA ALA A 26 4.78 16.71 -1.58
C ALA A 26 3.73 17.83 -1.57
N ASP A 27 3.90 18.86 -2.39
CA ASP A 27 2.94 19.97 -2.53
C ASP A 27 1.58 19.46 -3.06
N LEU A 28 1.58 18.51 -4.02
CA LEU A 28 0.35 17.87 -4.50
C LEU A 28 -0.33 17.03 -3.43
N VAL A 29 0.44 16.24 -2.67
CA VAL A 29 -0.09 15.42 -1.58
C VAL A 29 -0.72 16.29 -0.49
N VAL A 30 -0.04 17.37 -0.09
CA VAL A 30 -0.58 18.36 0.86
C VAL A 30 -1.85 19.01 0.30
N GLY A 31 -1.85 19.41 -0.98
CA GLY A 31 -3.00 20.00 -1.67
C GLY A 31 -4.20 19.07 -1.80
N ALA A 32 -4.00 17.74 -1.77
CA ALA A 32 -5.08 16.75 -1.78
C ALA A 32 -5.88 16.75 -0.47
N GLY A 33 -5.31 17.23 0.64
CA GLY A 33 -6.02 17.45 1.90
C GLY A 33 -6.44 16.16 2.63
N ALA A 34 -5.82 15.01 2.33
CA ALA A 34 -6.13 13.76 3.01
C ALA A 34 -5.79 13.83 4.51
N ASP A 35 -6.55 13.14 5.35
CA ASP A 35 -6.29 13.04 6.79
C ASP A 35 -5.15 12.07 7.09
N VAL A 36 -5.04 11.01 6.28
CA VAL A 36 -4.00 10.00 6.37
C VAL A 36 -3.30 9.85 5.02
N VAL A 37 -1.97 9.92 5.02
CA VAL A 37 -1.11 9.82 3.83
C VAL A 37 -0.12 8.67 4.03
N CYS A 38 -0.09 7.74 3.08
CA CYS A 38 0.83 6.60 3.05
C CYS A 38 1.66 6.63 1.78
N LEU A 39 2.97 6.78 1.90
CA LEU A 39 3.88 6.88 0.76
C LEU A 39 4.80 5.67 0.68
N GLN A 40 5.07 5.21 -0.53
CA GLN A 40 6.01 4.14 -0.82
C GLN A 40 7.13 4.64 -1.74
N GLU A 41 8.26 3.95 -1.75
CA GLU A 41 9.48 4.30 -2.48
C GLU A 41 10.13 5.61 -2.05
N LEU A 42 10.04 5.98 -0.77
CA LEU A 42 10.86 7.07 -0.26
C LEU A 42 12.34 6.73 -0.34
N ARG A 43 13.14 7.72 -0.75
CA ARG A 43 14.60 7.62 -0.68
C ARG A 43 15.16 8.37 0.53
N PRO A 44 16.30 7.95 1.11
CA PRO A 44 16.96 8.71 2.16
C PRO A 44 17.19 10.17 1.79
N ALA A 45 17.56 10.43 0.53
CA ALA A 45 17.82 11.79 0.02
C ALA A 45 16.57 12.70 -0.05
N THR A 46 15.37 12.15 0.02
CA THR A 46 14.11 12.91 -0.05
C THR A 46 13.31 12.87 1.25
N ALA A 47 13.70 12.05 2.21
CA ALA A 47 12.96 11.87 3.46
C ALA A 47 12.73 13.18 4.20
N ALA A 48 13.77 14.01 4.35
CA ALA A 48 13.66 15.31 5.01
C ALA A 48 12.67 16.24 4.29
N THR A 49 12.69 16.30 2.95
CA THR A 49 11.73 17.10 2.18
C THR A 49 10.29 16.71 2.47
N TRP A 50 10.00 15.40 2.54
CA TRP A 50 8.67 14.90 2.85
C TRP A 50 8.25 15.21 4.29
N VAL A 51 9.14 14.97 5.26
CA VAL A 51 8.88 15.24 6.69
C VAL A 51 8.60 16.73 6.89
N ASP A 52 9.44 17.62 6.33
CA ASP A 52 9.29 19.05 6.48
C ASP A 52 7.98 19.57 5.86
N ARG A 53 7.67 19.15 4.61
CA ARG A 53 6.46 19.61 3.91
C ARG A 53 5.18 19.14 4.58
N LEU A 54 5.10 17.88 4.97
CA LEU A 54 3.95 17.32 5.68
C LEU A 54 3.83 17.91 7.08
N GLY A 55 4.94 18.05 7.81
CA GLY A 55 4.96 18.68 9.14
C GLY A 55 4.49 20.14 9.12
N LEU A 56 4.95 20.94 8.15
CA LEU A 56 4.48 22.32 7.95
C LEU A 56 2.99 22.40 7.61
N ALA A 57 2.45 21.37 6.98
CA ALA A 57 1.02 21.26 6.67
C ALA A 57 0.19 20.68 7.84
N GLY A 58 0.79 20.47 9.01
CA GLY A 58 0.11 20.03 10.23
C GLY A 58 -0.08 18.52 10.37
N TYR A 59 0.74 17.71 9.68
CA TYR A 59 0.74 16.27 9.87
C TYR A 59 1.77 15.85 10.92
N GLU A 60 1.42 14.85 11.73
CA GLU A 60 2.40 14.02 12.42
C GLU A 60 2.94 12.98 11.44
N VAL A 61 4.26 12.81 11.40
CA VAL A 61 4.93 12.00 10.37
C VAL A 61 5.75 10.88 11.01
N SER A 62 5.51 9.64 10.58
CA SER A 62 6.31 8.47 10.90
C SER A 62 6.98 7.95 9.64
N VAL A 63 8.30 7.75 9.70
CA VAL A 63 9.11 7.22 8.60
C VAL A 63 9.73 5.91 9.06
N ALA A 64 9.63 4.87 8.23
CA ALA A 64 10.35 3.63 8.48
C ALA A 64 11.87 3.89 8.49
N GLU A 65 12.60 3.24 9.39
CA GLU A 65 14.05 3.39 9.49
C GLU A 65 14.71 2.96 8.18
N LEU A 66 15.29 3.92 7.47
CA LEU A 66 15.94 3.67 6.19
C LEU A 66 17.36 3.19 6.41
N PRO A 67 17.77 2.07 5.83
CA PRO A 67 19.15 1.57 5.99
C PRO A 67 20.14 2.53 5.33
N ALA A 68 21.25 2.81 6.02
CA ALA A 68 22.31 3.68 5.52
C ALA A 68 22.97 3.14 4.25
N VAL A 69 23.14 1.83 4.16
CA VAL A 69 23.72 1.13 3.01
C VAL A 69 23.09 -0.26 2.89
N ARG A 70 22.57 -0.59 1.71
CA ARG A 70 22.28 -1.98 1.33
C ARG A 70 23.07 -2.35 0.09
N GLU A 71 23.33 -3.64 -0.09
CA GLU A 71 23.92 -4.21 -1.30
C GLU A 71 23.07 -3.91 -2.55
N SER A 72 21.79 -3.58 -2.41
CA SER A 72 20.96 -3.09 -3.50
C SER A 72 21.17 -1.58 -3.69
N SER A 73 21.39 -1.17 -4.92
CA SER A 73 21.67 0.22 -5.33
C SER A 73 20.56 1.25 -5.03
N ARG A 74 19.43 0.87 -4.44
CA ARG A 74 18.28 1.75 -4.19
C ARG A 74 17.62 1.43 -2.84
N PRO A 75 18.08 2.03 -1.73
CA PRO A 75 17.33 1.96 -0.49
C PRO A 75 16.01 2.74 -0.65
N LEU A 76 14.90 2.04 -0.48
CA LEU A 76 13.56 2.59 -0.60
C LEU A 76 12.77 2.22 0.64
N GLY A 77 12.06 3.17 1.20
CA GLY A 77 11.24 2.95 2.38
C GLY A 77 9.83 3.49 2.25
N VAL A 78 9.10 3.47 3.35
CA VAL A 78 7.74 3.95 3.45
C VAL A 78 7.61 5.04 4.51
N LEU A 79 6.60 5.89 4.35
CA LEU A 79 6.24 6.96 5.28
C LEU A 79 4.72 6.94 5.47
N THR A 80 4.28 7.12 6.71
CA THR A 80 2.87 7.38 7.03
C THR A 80 2.79 8.71 7.77
N ALA A 81 1.85 9.56 7.35
CA ALA A 81 1.54 10.81 7.99
C ALA A 81 0.05 10.91 8.28
N ALA A 82 -0.33 11.51 9.40
CA ALA A 82 -1.72 11.75 9.75
C ALA A 82 -1.90 13.10 10.44
N ARG A 83 -3.12 13.62 10.40
CA ARG A 83 -3.51 14.83 11.14
C ARG A 83 -3.77 14.58 12.63
N SER A 84 -3.81 13.32 13.03
CA SER A 84 -3.89 12.88 14.43
C SER A 84 -2.58 12.25 14.89
N ALA A 85 -2.45 12.02 16.20
CA ALA A 85 -1.28 11.38 16.80
C ALA A 85 -1.06 9.97 16.26
N LEU A 86 0.22 9.61 16.07
CA LEU A 86 0.68 8.33 15.57
C LEU A 86 1.42 7.55 16.65
N GLN A 87 1.05 6.29 16.86
CA GLN A 87 1.78 5.35 17.70
C GLN A 87 2.36 4.22 16.85
N ALA A 88 3.63 3.88 17.06
CA ALA A 88 4.24 2.75 16.37
C ALA A 88 3.54 1.42 16.72
N ALA A 89 3.28 0.60 15.71
CA ALA A 89 2.71 -0.74 15.82
C ALA A 89 3.54 -1.74 15.00
N PRO A 90 4.78 -2.09 15.44
CA PRO A 90 5.73 -2.78 14.58
C PRO A 90 5.26 -4.17 14.15
N VAL A 91 5.43 -4.48 12.87
CA VAL A 91 5.18 -5.80 12.29
C VAL A 91 6.43 -6.66 12.49
N ALA A 92 6.27 -7.78 13.20
CA ALA A 92 7.38 -8.70 13.45
C ALA A 92 7.79 -9.50 12.19
N ASP A 93 9.04 -9.95 12.16
CA ASP A 93 9.62 -10.86 11.16
C ASP A 93 9.62 -10.34 9.71
N VAL A 94 9.53 -9.03 9.51
CA VAL A 94 9.65 -8.43 8.18
C VAL A 94 11.13 -8.40 7.78
N PRO A 95 11.52 -9.04 6.65
CA PRO A 95 12.94 -9.13 6.27
C PRO A 95 13.55 -7.79 5.86
N TRP A 96 12.72 -6.88 5.36
CA TRP A 96 13.10 -5.49 5.03
C TRP A 96 12.17 -4.52 5.78
N PRO A 97 12.49 -4.20 7.06
CA PRO A 97 11.60 -3.42 7.92
C PRO A 97 11.30 -2.01 7.37
N GLU A 98 12.21 -1.43 6.59
CA GLU A 98 11.97 -0.15 5.92
C GLU A 98 10.85 -0.17 4.88
N ARG A 99 10.36 -1.36 4.51
CA ARG A 99 9.30 -1.56 3.52
C ARG A 99 7.91 -1.75 4.13
N VAL A 100 7.82 -1.84 5.45
CA VAL A 100 6.55 -2.04 6.15
C VAL A 100 6.53 -1.14 7.37
N LEU A 101 5.54 -0.26 7.45
CA LEU A 101 5.34 0.65 8.57
C LEU A 101 3.90 0.52 9.06
N ALA A 102 3.72 -0.02 10.24
CA ALA A 102 2.43 -0.01 10.91
C ALA A 102 2.40 1.06 12.01
N VAL A 103 1.33 1.81 12.02
CA VAL A 103 1.03 2.84 13.02
C VAL A 103 -0.42 2.72 13.47
N ARG A 104 -0.70 3.12 14.70
CA ARG A 104 -2.06 3.25 15.21
C ARG A 104 -2.40 4.72 15.40
N LEU A 105 -3.54 5.12 14.88
CA LEU A 105 -4.09 6.45 15.04
C LEU A 105 -4.75 6.59 16.42
N GLU A 106 -4.99 7.81 16.85
CA GLU A 106 -5.60 8.13 18.18
C GLU A 106 -6.96 7.47 18.40
N ASP A 107 -7.75 7.28 17.33
CA ASP A 107 -9.06 6.62 17.36
C ASP A 107 -9.00 5.09 17.31
N GLY A 108 -7.80 4.52 17.32
CA GLY A 108 -7.55 3.09 17.35
C GLY A 108 -7.42 2.42 15.98
N LEU A 109 -7.60 3.13 14.86
CA LEU A 109 -7.35 2.58 13.53
C LEU A 109 -5.87 2.24 13.36
N GLU A 110 -5.57 0.98 13.05
CA GLU A 110 -4.22 0.56 12.69
C GLU A 110 -4.03 0.60 11.16
N VAL A 111 -3.02 1.35 10.73
CA VAL A 111 -2.66 1.55 9.33
C VAL A 111 -1.35 0.84 9.04
N VAL A 112 -1.37 -0.18 8.18
CA VAL A 112 -0.19 -0.94 7.75
C VAL A 112 0.18 -0.53 6.33
N ASN A 113 1.18 0.34 6.20
CA ASN A 113 1.70 0.82 4.93
C ASN A 113 2.79 -0.12 4.42
N VAL A 114 2.62 -0.66 3.21
CA VAL A 114 3.48 -1.70 2.64
C VAL A 114 4.01 -1.29 1.27
N HIS A 115 5.33 -1.44 1.08
CA HIS A 115 5.95 -1.50 -0.24
C HIS A 115 6.56 -2.89 -0.42
N SER A 116 5.81 -3.81 -0.97
CA SER A 116 6.26 -5.18 -1.18
C SER A 116 7.43 -5.24 -2.17
N PRO A 117 8.45 -6.08 -1.94
CA PRO A 117 9.49 -6.32 -2.93
C PRO A 117 8.92 -6.78 -4.28
N ILE A 118 9.52 -6.32 -5.38
CA ILE A 118 9.11 -6.74 -6.72
C ILE A 118 9.47 -8.21 -6.99
N SER A 119 8.73 -8.85 -7.88
CA SER A 119 8.93 -10.26 -8.27
C SER A 119 10.00 -10.47 -9.36
N ALA A 120 10.93 -9.52 -9.56
CA ALA A 120 11.92 -9.58 -10.65
C ALA A 120 12.88 -10.76 -10.49
N LYS A 121 13.22 -11.13 -9.25
CA LYS A 121 14.09 -12.28 -8.93
C LYS A 121 13.35 -13.29 -8.06
N ALA A 122 13.66 -14.57 -8.24
CA ALA A 122 13.17 -15.65 -7.39
C ALA A 122 13.93 -15.62 -6.05
N GLY A 123 13.40 -14.89 -5.07
CA GLY A 123 13.94 -14.84 -3.71
C GLY A 123 12.81 -14.76 -2.70
N LEU A 124 13.02 -15.25 -1.49
CA LEU A 124 11.96 -15.37 -0.50
C LEU A 124 11.58 -14.04 0.19
N VAL A 125 12.26 -12.93 -0.07
CA VAL A 125 12.01 -11.66 0.64
C VAL A 125 10.57 -11.21 0.48
N LYS A 126 10.01 -11.27 -0.73
CA LYS A 126 8.59 -10.94 -0.95
C LYS A 126 7.65 -11.89 -0.21
N VAL A 127 7.92 -13.18 -0.30
CA VAL A 127 7.14 -14.23 0.38
C VAL A 127 7.12 -13.99 1.89
N LEU A 128 8.30 -13.82 2.50
CA LEU A 128 8.42 -13.57 3.93
C LEU A 128 7.75 -12.25 4.36
N THR A 129 7.85 -11.20 3.52
CA THR A 129 7.14 -9.93 3.78
C THR A 129 5.63 -10.14 3.79
N HIS A 130 5.08 -10.84 2.78
CA HIS A 130 3.64 -11.11 2.70
C HIS A 130 3.16 -12.01 3.84
N GLU A 131 3.91 -13.06 4.19
CA GLU A 131 3.60 -13.94 5.32
C GLU A 131 3.61 -13.19 6.66
N ALA A 132 4.57 -12.27 6.87
CA ALA A 132 4.66 -11.45 8.09
C ALA A 132 3.47 -10.47 8.20
N VAL A 133 3.17 -9.74 7.13
CA VAL A 133 2.03 -8.81 7.10
C VAL A 133 0.71 -9.54 7.25
N PHE A 134 0.52 -10.66 6.56
CA PHE A 134 -0.68 -11.50 6.70
C PHE A 134 -0.88 -11.97 8.14
N ARG A 135 0.17 -12.50 8.77
CA ARG A 135 0.14 -12.97 10.15
C ARG A 135 -0.23 -11.85 11.12
N HIS A 136 0.39 -10.69 10.97
CA HIS A 136 0.12 -9.50 11.78
C HIS A 136 -1.36 -9.09 11.71
N LEU A 137 -1.92 -8.99 10.49
CA LEU A 137 -3.32 -8.66 10.29
C LEU A 137 -4.28 -9.76 10.76
N ALA A 138 -3.93 -11.03 10.54
CA ALA A 138 -4.79 -12.17 10.90
C ALA A 138 -4.89 -12.40 12.42
N THR A 139 -3.89 -12.00 13.19
CA THR A 139 -3.83 -12.20 14.65
C THR A 139 -4.16 -10.96 15.47
N GLY A 140 -4.13 -9.77 14.86
CA GLY A 140 -4.48 -8.52 15.50
C GLY A 140 -5.98 -8.41 15.81
N SER A 141 -6.39 -7.33 16.46
CA SER A 141 -7.78 -7.02 16.81
C SER A 141 -8.10 -5.54 16.60
N GLY A 142 -9.38 -5.21 16.45
CA GLY A 142 -9.86 -3.86 16.21
C GLY A 142 -9.74 -3.41 14.74
N PRO A 143 -10.07 -2.14 14.46
CA PRO A 143 -10.10 -1.62 13.10
C PRO A 143 -8.70 -1.55 12.49
N ARG A 144 -8.51 -2.17 11.34
CA ARG A 144 -7.21 -2.28 10.65
C ARG A 144 -7.36 -2.16 9.15
N ILE A 145 -6.38 -1.49 8.56
CA ILE A 145 -6.21 -1.46 7.10
C ILE A 145 -4.78 -1.82 6.73
N VAL A 146 -4.63 -2.51 5.61
CA VAL A 146 -3.34 -2.64 4.91
C VAL A 146 -3.46 -2.00 3.54
N LEU A 147 -2.48 -1.21 3.18
CA LEU A 147 -2.46 -0.48 1.93
C LEU A 147 -1.06 -0.27 1.39
N GLY A 148 -0.99 0.17 0.16
CA GLY A 148 0.25 0.51 -0.53
C GLY A 148 0.50 -0.37 -1.75
N ASP A 149 1.74 -0.32 -2.23
CA ASP A 149 2.19 -1.12 -3.35
C ASP A 149 2.52 -2.55 -2.91
N LEU A 150 1.57 -3.46 -3.10
CA LEU A 150 1.74 -4.88 -2.77
C LEU A 150 2.47 -5.66 -3.86
N ASN A 151 2.78 -5.03 -5.00
CA ASN A 151 3.44 -5.64 -6.15
C ASN A 151 2.79 -6.97 -6.61
N THR A 152 1.47 -7.11 -6.42
CA THR A 152 0.63 -8.29 -6.76
C THR A 152 -0.83 -7.82 -6.84
N PRO A 153 -1.75 -8.52 -7.55
CA PRO A 153 -1.52 -9.72 -8.37
C PRO A 153 -1.08 -9.38 -9.80
N ARG A 154 -0.64 -10.40 -10.52
CA ARG A 154 -0.39 -10.31 -11.96
C ARG A 154 -1.69 -10.13 -12.76
N ARG A 155 -2.79 -10.76 -12.30
CA ARG A 155 -4.09 -10.70 -12.95
C ARG A 155 -5.21 -10.93 -11.94
N GLU A 156 -6.27 -10.17 -12.09
CA GLU A 156 -7.55 -10.38 -11.42
C GLU A 156 -8.59 -10.80 -12.46
N HIS A 157 -9.40 -11.78 -12.13
CA HIS A 157 -10.47 -12.30 -12.98
C HIS A 157 -11.84 -11.80 -12.50
N ALA A 158 -12.81 -11.78 -13.40
CA ALA A 158 -14.17 -11.34 -13.09
C ALA A 158 -14.87 -12.17 -12.01
N ASP A 159 -14.45 -13.44 -11.84
CA ASP A 159 -14.93 -14.32 -10.78
C ASP A 159 -14.26 -14.09 -9.41
N GLY A 160 -13.38 -13.09 -9.33
CA GLY A 160 -12.62 -12.76 -8.13
C GLY A 160 -11.37 -13.62 -7.92
N SER A 161 -11.10 -14.61 -8.75
CA SER A 161 -9.84 -15.35 -8.67
C SER A 161 -8.65 -14.49 -9.11
N VAL A 162 -7.45 -14.81 -8.63
CA VAL A 162 -6.23 -14.05 -8.93
C VAL A 162 -5.12 -14.96 -9.42
N TRP A 163 -4.34 -14.46 -10.38
CA TRP A 163 -3.04 -15.02 -10.72
C TRP A 163 -1.96 -14.14 -10.12
N THR A 164 -1.12 -14.74 -9.34
CA THR A 164 0.04 -14.09 -8.72
C THR A 164 1.22 -13.98 -9.70
N PHE A 165 2.28 -13.31 -9.32
CA PHE A 165 3.53 -13.32 -10.10
C PHE A 165 4.31 -14.64 -9.98
N ALA A 166 3.87 -15.57 -9.13
CA ALA A 166 4.33 -16.96 -9.17
C ALA A 166 3.83 -17.72 -10.41
N ARG A 167 2.85 -17.17 -11.14
CA ARG A 167 2.30 -17.78 -12.35
C ARG A 167 2.80 -17.07 -13.60
N ASP A 168 2.92 -17.85 -14.68
CA ASP A 168 3.23 -17.32 -16.00
C ASP A 168 2.00 -16.64 -16.67
N ARG A 169 2.16 -16.17 -17.90
CA ARG A 169 1.08 -15.52 -18.67
C ARG A 169 -0.09 -16.43 -19.01
N TYR A 170 0.05 -17.75 -18.83
CA TYR A 170 -0.98 -18.76 -19.05
C TYR A 170 -1.59 -19.29 -17.76
N GLY A 171 -1.19 -18.74 -16.60
CA GLY A 171 -1.66 -19.14 -15.28
C GLY A 171 -0.97 -20.37 -14.70
N ARG A 172 0.08 -20.91 -15.35
CA ARG A 172 0.82 -22.07 -14.85
C ARG A 172 1.82 -21.62 -13.80
N LEU A 173 1.96 -22.43 -12.75
CA LEU A 173 2.94 -22.16 -11.71
C LEU A 173 4.37 -22.22 -12.29
N ARG A 174 5.17 -21.24 -11.99
CA ARG A 174 6.57 -21.17 -12.42
C ARG A 174 7.44 -21.98 -11.48
N GLU A 175 8.34 -22.80 -12.03
CA GLU A 175 9.25 -23.66 -11.26
C GLU A 175 10.17 -22.84 -10.34
N ASP A 176 10.62 -21.66 -10.79
CA ASP A 176 11.51 -20.78 -10.03
C ASP A 176 10.81 -20.04 -8.87
N ARG A 177 9.50 -20.14 -8.73
CA ARG A 177 8.68 -19.51 -7.67
C ARG A 177 8.09 -20.54 -6.73
N GLY A 178 7.34 -21.48 -7.26
CA GLY A 178 6.72 -22.57 -6.51
C GLY A 178 5.44 -22.17 -5.76
N GLU A 179 4.84 -23.15 -5.11
CA GLU A 179 3.54 -23.04 -4.43
C GLU A 179 3.56 -22.05 -3.26
N ARG A 180 4.67 -21.99 -2.49
CA ARG A 180 4.78 -21.09 -1.35
C ARG A 180 4.67 -19.63 -1.76
N TRP A 181 5.26 -19.27 -2.90
CA TRP A 181 5.17 -17.92 -3.43
C TRP A 181 3.73 -17.57 -3.84
N ASP A 182 3.10 -18.46 -4.60
CA ASP A 182 1.70 -18.31 -5.03
C ASP A 182 0.77 -18.16 -3.82
N ALA A 183 0.96 -19.02 -2.82
CA ALA A 183 0.19 -19.01 -1.58
C ALA A 183 0.38 -17.69 -0.79
N ALA A 184 1.60 -17.20 -0.65
CA ALA A 184 1.89 -15.97 0.11
C ALA A 184 1.27 -14.72 -0.55
N GLU A 185 1.40 -14.58 -1.88
CA GLU A 185 0.75 -13.47 -2.60
C GLU A 185 -0.79 -13.58 -2.53
N THR A 186 -1.33 -14.78 -2.72
CA THR A 186 -2.79 -15.02 -2.63
C THR A 186 -3.32 -14.77 -1.23
N ALA A 187 -2.60 -15.18 -0.20
CA ALA A 187 -3.02 -15.00 1.19
C ALA A 187 -3.19 -13.51 1.54
N LEU A 188 -2.27 -12.65 1.12
CA LEU A 188 -2.36 -11.22 1.40
C LEU A 188 -3.51 -10.55 0.64
N ILE A 189 -3.74 -10.92 -0.63
CA ILE A 189 -4.76 -10.28 -1.48
C ILE A 189 -6.17 -10.85 -1.22
N ARG A 190 -6.31 -12.17 -0.97
CA ARG A 190 -7.60 -12.85 -0.87
C ARG A 190 -7.80 -13.60 0.44
N GLY A 191 -6.72 -14.09 1.04
CA GLY A 191 -6.83 -14.94 2.23
C GLY A 191 -7.33 -14.19 3.48
N LEU A 192 -7.18 -12.89 3.53
CA LEU A 192 -7.71 -12.05 4.61
C LEU A 192 -9.24 -11.95 4.61
N GLU A 193 -9.92 -12.30 3.52
CA GLU A 193 -11.40 -12.33 3.45
C GLU A 193 -12.00 -13.29 4.46
N ALA A 194 -11.37 -14.43 4.70
CA ALA A 194 -11.79 -15.37 5.74
C ALA A 194 -11.68 -14.81 7.17
N ARG A 195 -11.04 -13.66 7.33
CA ARG A 195 -10.91 -12.88 8.57
C ARG A 195 -11.74 -11.61 8.57
N GLY A 196 -12.67 -11.45 7.60
CA GLY A 196 -13.55 -10.31 7.49
C GLY A 196 -12.94 -9.08 6.81
N PHE A 197 -11.72 -9.18 6.26
CA PHE A 197 -11.15 -8.09 5.48
C PHE A 197 -11.71 -8.08 4.05
N ARG A 198 -11.75 -6.91 3.43
CA ARG A 198 -12.23 -6.72 2.05
C ARG A 198 -11.31 -5.75 1.30
N ASP A 199 -11.05 -6.05 0.04
CA ASP A 199 -10.41 -5.10 -0.87
C ASP A 199 -11.43 -4.00 -1.20
N ALA A 200 -11.15 -2.78 -0.74
CA ALA A 200 -12.06 -1.65 -0.82
C ALA A 200 -12.44 -1.29 -2.26
N PHE A 201 -11.47 -1.32 -3.19
CA PHE A 201 -11.76 -1.03 -4.58
C PHE A 201 -12.68 -2.10 -5.19
N ARG A 202 -12.45 -3.38 -4.89
CA ARG A 202 -13.25 -4.50 -5.40
C ARG A 202 -14.65 -4.56 -4.80
N GLU A 203 -14.79 -4.24 -3.52
CA GLU A 203 -16.08 -4.15 -2.86
C GLU A 203 -16.98 -3.09 -3.52
N LEU A 204 -16.43 -1.93 -3.86
CA LEU A 204 -17.18 -0.81 -4.41
C LEU A 204 -17.38 -0.88 -5.92
N ASN A 205 -16.42 -1.42 -6.68
CA ASN A 205 -16.41 -1.34 -8.14
C ASN A 205 -16.54 -2.70 -8.84
N GLY A 206 -16.47 -3.80 -8.08
CA GLY A 206 -16.52 -5.16 -8.64
C GLY A 206 -15.22 -5.58 -9.35
N PHE A 207 -15.17 -6.84 -9.78
CA PHE A 207 -13.97 -7.42 -10.42
C PHE A 207 -13.90 -7.16 -11.92
N ASP A 208 -14.99 -6.72 -12.55
CA ASP A 208 -15.01 -6.35 -13.97
C ASP A 208 -14.36 -4.97 -14.22
N ALA A 209 -14.30 -4.11 -13.21
CA ALA A 209 -13.61 -2.82 -13.30
C ALA A 209 -12.11 -3.02 -13.52
N LYS A 210 -11.63 -2.59 -14.71
CA LYS A 210 -10.20 -2.65 -15.05
C LYS A 210 -9.56 -1.32 -14.75
N GLU A 211 -8.82 -1.27 -13.65
CA GLU A 211 -8.25 -0.04 -13.11
C GLU A 211 -6.77 -0.28 -12.73
N PRO A 212 -5.83 -0.22 -13.70
CA PRO A 212 -4.42 -0.42 -13.40
C PRO A 212 -3.85 0.77 -12.63
N SER A 213 -3.24 0.51 -11.48
CA SER A 213 -2.50 1.53 -10.75
C SER A 213 -1.11 1.77 -11.32
N TRP A 214 -0.56 0.80 -12.02
CA TRP A 214 0.70 0.85 -12.78
C TRP A 214 0.50 0.38 -14.22
N GLU A 215 1.07 1.09 -15.20
CA GLU A 215 0.92 0.78 -16.64
C GLU A 215 2.26 0.67 -17.34
N TRP A 216 2.29 -0.19 -18.39
CA TRP A 216 3.41 -0.26 -19.31
C TRP A 216 3.50 1.01 -20.17
N PRO A 217 4.61 1.80 -20.12
CA PRO A 217 4.67 3.08 -20.83
C PRO A 217 4.54 2.97 -22.36
N ARG A 218 4.87 1.80 -22.94
CA ARG A 218 4.99 1.63 -24.40
C ARG A 218 3.95 0.71 -25.04
N TRP A 219 3.38 -0.24 -24.28
CA TRP A 219 2.58 -1.33 -24.85
C TRP A 219 1.12 -1.36 -24.40
N GLY A 220 0.73 -0.41 -23.59
CA GLY A 220 -0.59 -0.39 -22.98
C GLY A 220 -0.80 -1.53 -21.98
N GLY A 221 -1.92 -1.47 -21.23
CA GLY A 221 -2.21 -2.40 -20.15
C GLY A 221 -1.33 -2.15 -18.93
N GLY A 222 -1.63 -2.83 -17.85
CA GLY A 222 -0.95 -2.63 -16.57
C GLY A 222 -1.42 -3.62 -15.53
N TYR A 223 -1.08 -3.31 -14.29
CA TYR A 223 -1.45 -4.08 -13.11
C TYR A 223 -2.07 -3.17 -12.06
N ARG A 224 -3.01 -3.69 -11.30
CA ARG A 224 -3.44 -3.06 -10.07
C ARG A 224 -2.57 -3.60 -8.94
N LEU A 225 -1.54 -2.85 -8.58
CA LEU A 225 -0.52 -3.22 -7.59
C LEU A 225 -0.73 -2.53 -6.25
N ASP A 226 -1.40 -1.38 -6.30
CA ASP A 226 -1.70 -0.55 -5.13
C ASP A 226 -3.10 -0.91 -4.62
N HIS A 227 -3.20 -1.28 -3.35
CA HIS A 227 -4.41 -1.80 -2.74
C HIS A 227 -4.75 -1.05 -1.45
N LEU A 228 -6.02 -1.11 -1.06
CA LEU A 228 -6.53 -0.84 0.27
C LEU A 228 -7.41 -2.03 0.67
N ILE A 229 -6.99 -2.75 1.68
CA ILE A 229 -7.71 -3.91 2.23
C ILE A 229 -8.06 -3.58 3.67
N ALA A 230 -9.35 -3.56 3.99
CA ALA A 230 -9.89 -3.07 5.25
C ALA A 230 -10.61 -4.17 6.04
N SER A 231 -10.44 -4.19 7.36
CA SER A 231 -11.17 -5.09 8.27
C SER A 231 -12.66 -4.71 8.36
N ALA A 232 -13.48 -5.61 8.87
CA ALA A 232 -14.94 -5.43 8.94
C ALA A 232 -15.39 -4.21 9.79
N GLU A 233 -14.53 -3.75 10.70
CA GLU A 233 -14.78 -2.57 11.55
C GLU A 233 -14.56 -1.24 10.80
N VAL A 234 -13.95 -1.30 9.59
CA VAL A 234 -13.70 -0.14 8.75
C VAL A 234 -14.68 -0.17 7.57
N GLU A 235 -15.51 0.84 7.45
CA GLU A 235 -16.38 1.05 6.31
C GLU A 235 -15.69 1.97 5.31
N VAL A 236 -15.54 1.52 4.06
CA VAL A 236 -14.98 2.33 2.98
C VAL A 236 -16.12 2.76 2.06
N THR A 237 -16.36 4.06 1.95
CA THR A 237 -17.47 4.64 1.16
C THR A 237 -17.04 5.11 -0.22
N ALA A 238 -15.75 5.39 -0.41
CA ALA A 238 -15.17 5.72 -1.71
C ALA A 238 -13.76 5.14 -1.83
N CYS A 239 -13.41 4.60 -3.01
CA CYS A 239 -12.05 4.14 -3.32
C CYS A 239 -11.84 4.25 -4.84
N SER A 240 -10.83 5.02 -5.24
CA SER A 240 -10.49 5.26 -6.64
C SER A 240 -9.00 5.57 -6.83
N TYR A 241 -8.58 5.74 -8.10
CA TYR A 241 -7.19 6.08 -8.44
C TYR A 241 -7.09 7.44 -9.11
N ARG A 242 -6.16 8.27 -8.66
CA ARG A 242 -5.75 9.51 -9.31
C ARG A 242 -4.73 9.18 -10.40
N HIS A 243 -5.19 9.10 -11.65
CA HIS A 243 -4.32 8.79 -12.79
C HIS A 243 -3.61 10.02 -13.36
N ASP A 244 -4.16 11.21 -13.12
CA ASP A 244 -3.62 12.50 -13.55
C ASP A 244 -2.15 12.66 -13.11
N TRP A 245 -1.83 12.38 -11.86
CA TRP A 245 -0.46 12.48 -11.33
C TRP A 245 0.54 11.54 -12.03
N ARG A 246 0.07 10.45 -12.59
CA ARG A 246 0.88 9.52 -13.38
C ARG A 246 0.89 9.87 -14.87
N ARG A 247 -0.29 10.08 -15.46
CA ARG A 247 -0.45 10.21 -16.91
C ARG A 247 -0.13 11.61 -17.43
N GLU A 248 -0.59 12.64 -16.73
CA GLU A 248 -0.47 14.04 -17.13
C GLU A 248 0.79 14.66 -16.53
N ASP A 249 0.92 14.66 -15.22
CA ASP A 249 2.02 15.29 -14.51
C ASP A 249 3.32 14.48 -14.54
N ARG A 250 3.23 13.18 -14.80
CA ARG A 250 4.38 12.24 -14.86
C ARG A 250 5.25 12.25 -13.59
N LEU A 251 4.61 12.45 -12.45
CA LEU A 251 5.30 12.53 -11.17
C LEU A 251 5.69 11.17 -10.60
N SER A 252 4.93 10.13 -10.96
CA SER A 252 5.22 8.74 -10.64
C SER A 252 4.87 7.86 -11.82
N ASP A 253 5.27 6.58 -11.80
CA ASP A 253 4.77 5.52 -12.66
C ASP A 253 3.57 4.77 -12.02
N HIS A 254 3.21 5.12 -10.77
CA HIS A 254 2.00 4.68 -10.10
C HIS A 254 0.96 5.79 -9.99
N SER A 255 -0.31 5.40 -10.07
CA SER A 255 -1.44 6.28 -9.71
C SER A 255 -1.63 6.28 -8.19
N ALA A 256 -1.99 7.42 -7.62
CA ALA A 256 -2.32 7.48 -6.21
C ALA A 256 -3.71 6.86 -5.97
N LEU A 257 -3.83 6.00 -4.95
CA LEU A 257 -5.10 5.51 -4.45
C LEU A 257 -5.64 6.53 -3.45
N VAL A 258 -6.91 6.91 -3.61
CA VAL A 258 -7.64 7.78 -2.68
C VAL A 258 -8.89 7.08 -2.20
N ALA A 259 -9.21 7.25 -0.92
CA ALA A 259 -10.37 6.62 -0.32
C ALA A 259 -11.01 7.50 0.76
N GLU A 260 -12.29 7.31 0.99
CA GLU A 260 -13.01 7.79 2.17
C GLU A 260 -13.42 6.58 3.01
N LEU A 261 -13.14 6.64 4.28
CA LEU A 261 -13.43 5.55 5.19
C LEU A 261 -13.91 6.06 6.55
N SER A 262 -14.65 5.24 7.27
CA SER A 262 -15.04 5.48 8.65
C SER A 262 -14.78 4.26 9.53
N VAL A 263 -14.45 4.53 10.79
CA VAL A 263 -14.29 3.49 11.81
C VAL A 263 -15.56 3.37 12.61
N ARG A 264 -16.09 2.14 12.71
CA ARG A 264 -17.22 1.83 13.59
C ARG A 264 -16.71 1.64 15.01
N CYS A 265 -17.10 2.52 15.90
CA CYS A 265 -16.79 2.44 17.33
C CYS A 265 -17.71 1.45 18.04
#